data_e0bc3446e64f39528c39450f2433150f
#
_entry.id   e0bc3446e64f39528c39450f2433150f
#
_cell.length_a   1.000
_cell.length_b   1.000
_cell.length_c   1.000
_cell.angle_alpha   90.00
_cell.angle_beta   90.00
_cell.angle_gamma   90.00
#
_symmetry.space_group_name_H-M   'P 1'
#
loop_
_entity.id
_entity.type
_entity.pdbx_description
1 polymer ?
#
loop_
_entity_poly.entity_id
_entity_poly.type
_entity_poly.pdbx_seq_one_letter_code
_entity_poly.pdbx_strand_id
1 'polypeptide(L)'
;MMIISGDKDFIQLHKYKQVRQYSPILKKLVEGHDPIDYINVHMLKGDSSDGVPNVLSNDNVFVEGLRQRPLSKKKIEAWKDGMFEGTMATQEIIRNYERNKTLINLDHCPSELQENILQTYTEAPCGDRSKILTFFIDNRLKELTESIGDF
;
A
#
# COMPACT_ATOMS: atom_id res chain seq x y z
N MET A 1 -14.24 -8.57 5.51
CA MET A 1 -13.37 -8.80 4.32
C MET A 1 -12.03 -9.31 4.78
N MET A 2 -11.47 -10.30 4.10
CA MET A 2 -10.11 -10.82 4.36
C MET A 2 -9.22 -10.49 3.17
N ILE A 3 -8.13 -9.77 3.41
CA ILE A 3 -7.07 -9.50 2.42
C ILE A 3 -6.01 -10.57 2.59
N ILE A 4 -5.68 -11.29 1.52
CA ILE A 4 -4.62 -12.31 1.52
C ILE A 4 -3.41 -11.71 0.82
N SER A 5 -2.53 -11.05 1.60
CA SER A 5 -1.34 -10.37 1.10
C SER A 5 -0.31 -10.17 2.21
N GLY A 6 0.98 -10.27 1.87
CA GLY A 6 2.08 -9.86 2.74
C GLY A 6 2.44 -8.38 2.65
N ASP A 7 1.77 -7.64 1.78
CA ASP A 7 2.03 -6.24 1.55
C ASP A 7 1.61 -5.38 2.76
N LYS A 8 2.53 -4.54 3.21
CA LYS A 8 2.35 -3.70 4.40
C LYS A 8 1.44 -2.51 4.16
N ASP A 9 1.24 -2.11 2.91
CA ASP A 9 0.38 -0.97 2.59
C ASP A 9 -1.09 -1.23 2.95
N PHE A 10 -1.50 -2.49 2.95
CA PHE A 10 -2.84 -2.89 3.41
C PHE A 10 -3.07 -2.68 4.91
N ILE A 11 -2.02 -2.43 5.72
CA ILE A 11 -2.18 -2.06 7.15
C ILE A 11 -3.04 -0.81 7.29
N GLN A 12 -2.98 0.13 6.34
CA GLN A 12 -3.81 1.33 6.31
C GLN A 12 -5.32 1.00 6.35
N LEU A 13 -5.72 -0.13 5.76
CA LEU A 13 -7.11 -0.55 5.68
C LEU A 13 -7.64 -1.19 6.97
N HIS A 14 -6.75 -1.49 7.93
CA HIS A 14 -7.16 -2.00 9.25
C HIS A 14 -7.93 -0.96 10.08
N LYS A 15 -7.95 0.32 9.66
CA LYS A 15 -8.84 1.34 10.21
C LYS A 15 -10.33 0.96 10.07
N TYR A 16 -10.66 0.09 9.11
CA TYR A 16 -12.00 -0.45 8.92
C TYR A 16 -12.16 -1.75 9.70
N LYS A 17 -13.03 -1.77 10.73
CA LYS A 17 -13.23 -2.92 11.65
C LYS A 17 -13.52 -4.27 10.98
N GLN A 18 -14.13 -4.23 9.78
CA GLN A 18 -14.46 -5.44 9.01
C GLN A 18 -13.29 -5.95 8.14
N VAL A 19 -12.16 -5.24 8.09
CA VAL A 19 -11.01 -5.64 7.29
C VAL A 19 -9.99 -6.36 8.16
N ARG A 20 -9.53 -7.51 7.67
CA ARG A 20 -8.42 -8.28 8.23
C ARG A 20 -7.43 -8.62 7.14
N GLN A 21 -6.19 -8.82 7.49
CA GLN A 21 -5.13 -9.20 6.56
C GLN A 21 -4.44 -10.48 7.03
N TYR A 22 -4.29 -11.43 6.12
CA TYR A 22 -3.50 -12.64 6.32
C TYR A 22 -2.27 -12.61 5.42
N SER A 23 -1.09 -12.78 6.00
CA SER A 23 0.16 -12.88 5.24
C SER A 23 0.46 -14.34 4.90
N PRO A 24 0.40 -14.74 3.61
CA PRO A 24 0.75 -16.11 3.21
C PRO A 24 2.23 -16.41 3.45
N ILE A 25 3.10 -15.40 3.38
CA ILE A 25 4.54 -15.52 3.62
C ILE A 25 4.81 -15.84 5.09
N LEU A 26 4.18 -15.08 6.00
CA LEU A 26 4.33 -15.27 7.44
C LEU A 26 3.39 -16.34 8.02
N LYS A 27 2.44 -16.84 7.22
CA LYS A 27 1.40 -17.82 7.58
C LYS A 27 0.59 -17.42 8.83
N LYS A 28 0.31 -16.11 8.97
CA LYS A 28 -0.44 -15.56 10.11
C LYS A 28 -1.20 -14.28 9.77
N LEU A 29 -2.12 -13.91 10.64
CA LEU A 29 -2.77 -12.59 10.57
C LEU A 29 -1.74 -11.48 10.86
N VAL A 30 -1.90 -10.38 10.14
CA VAL A 30 -1.15 -9.13 10.37
C VAL A 30 -1.95 -8.33 11.39
N GLU A 31 -1.44 -8.24 12.61
CA GLU A 31 -2.10 -7.62 13.76
C GLU A 31 -1.11 -6.77 14.57
N GLY A 32 -1.62 -6.01 15.54
CA GLY A 32 -0.79 -5.26 16.50
C GLY A 32 -0.28 -3.92 15.97
N HIS A 33 -0.84 -3.41 14.86
CA HIS A 33 -0.53 -2.10 14.31
C HIS A 33 -1.69 -1.13 14.56
N ASP A 34 -1.37 0.09 14.97
CA ASP A 34 -2.27 1.22 14.82
C ASP A 34 -2.18 1.70 13.37
N PRO A 35 -3.25 1.59 12.57
CA PRO A 35 -3.20 1.92 11.15
C PRO A 35 -2.96 3.42 10.90
N ILE A 36 -3.38 4.29 11.82
CA ILE A 36 -3.18 5.74 11.70
C ILE A 36 -1.74 6.11 12.02
N ASP A 37 -1.20 5.60 13.13
CA ASP A 37 0.21 5.81 13.47
C ASP A 37 1.12 5.21 12.40
N TYR A 38 0.76 4.03 11.87
CA TYR A 38 1.50 3.37 10.79
C TYR A 38 1.62 4.26 9.56
N ILE A 39 0.50 4.76 9.02
CA ILE A 39 0.52 5.58 7.80
C ILE A 39 1.26 6.91 8.03
N ASN A 40 1.07 7.54 9.18
CA ASN A 40 1.74 8.80 9.51
C ASN A 40 3.27 8.64 9.54
N VAL A 41 3.74 7.58 10.17
CA VAL A 41 5.17 7.23 10.19
C VAL A 41 5.67 6.85 8.79
N HIS A 42 4.86 6.14 8.00
CA HIS A 42 5.22 5.71 6.66
C HIS A 42 5.39 6.90 5.71
N MET A 43 4.48 7.88 5.75
CA MET A 43 4.60 9.12 4.97
C MET A 43 5.89 9.89 5.27
N LEU A 44 6.36 9.88 6.53
CA LEU A 44 7.64 10.53 6.90
C LEU A 44 8.85 9.74 6.39
N LYS A 45 8.82 8.42 6.51
CA LYS A 45 9.93 7.54 6.12
C LYS A 45 10.07 7.35 4.62
N GLY A 46 8.99 7.54 3.89
CA GLY A 46 8.89 7.13 2.50
C GLY A 46 8.88 5.61 2.34
N ASP A 47 8.82 5.15 1.11
CA ASP A 47 8.94 3.76 0.72
C ASP A 47 10.05 3.56 -0.31
N SER A 48 11.17 2.98 0.12
CA SER A 48 12.32 2.77 -0.76
C SER A 48 12.08 1.66 -1.78
N SER A 49 11.14 0.74 -1.53
CA SER A 49 10.78 -0.32 -2.49
C SER A 49 10.03 0.26 -3.69
N ASP A 50 9.23 1.28 -3.45
CA ASP A 50 8.45 1.98 -4.48
C ASP A 50 9.15 3.25 -5.00
N GLY A 51 10.40 3.49 -4.57
CA GLY A 51 11.18 4.63 -5.00
C GLY A 51 10.76 5.97 -4.37
N VAL A 52 10.00 5.95 -3.27
CA VAL A 52 9.54 7.14 -2.55
C VAL A 52 10.51 7.49 -1.43
N PRO A 53 11.30 8.58 -1.53
CA PRO A 53 12.27 8.94 -0.49
C PRO A 53 11.61 9.53 0.75
N ASN A 54 12.34 9.47 1.88
CA ASN A 54 11.88 10.11 3.11
C ASN A 54 11.81 11.65 2.98
N VAL A 55 11.12 12.29 3.91
CA VAL A 55 10.86 13.74 3.87
C VAL A 55 12.10 14.63 3.93
N LEU A 56 13.25 14.09 4.33
CA LEU A 56 14.53 14.84 4.39
C LEU A 56 15.36 14.70 3.12
N SER A 57 14.97 13.83 2.19
CA SER A 57 15.77 13.47 1.02
C SER A 57 15.18 14.04 -0.26
N ASN A 58 16.06 14.35 -1.22
CA ASN A 58 15.66 14.85 -2.52
C ASN A 58 14.89 13.81 -3.33
N ASP A 59 14.05 14.26 -4.27
CA ASP A 59 13.20 13.41 -5.09
C ASP A 59 13.98 12.39 -5.92
N ASN A 60 15.16 12.76 -6.39
CA ASN A 60 16.02 11.96 -7.28
C ASN A 60 17.05 11.08 -6.53
N VAL A 61 17.00 11.03 -5.18
CA VAL A 61 18.03 10.35 -4.38
C VAL A 61 18.26 8.89 -4.81
N PHE A 62 17.20 8.16 -5.18
CA PHE A 62 17.34 6.79 -5.63
C PHE A 62 17.77 6.66 -7.09
N VAL A 63 17.37 7.62 -7.94
CA VAL A 63 17.78 7.67 -9.36
C VAL A 63 19.28 7.93 -9.48
N GLU A 64 19.81 8.80 -8.61
CA GLU A 64 21.24 9.13 -8.55
C GLU A 64 22.05 8.10 -7.73
N GLY A 65 21.41 7.06 -7.18
CA GLY A 65 22.08 6.06 -6.34
C GLY A 65 22.65 6.62 -5.03
N LEU A 66 22.13 7.74 -4.56
CA LEU A 66 22.58 8.40 -3.34
C LEU A 66 21.92 7.79 -2.10
N ARG A 67 22.60 7.98 -0.96
CA ARG A 67 22.04 7.56 0.33
C ARG A 67 21.04 8.61 0.84
N GLN A 68 19.88 8.17 1.31
CA GLN A 68 18.91 9.03 1.97
C GLN A 68 19.49 9.71 3.24
N ARG A 69 19.06 10.93 3.51
CA ARG A 69 19.35 11.62 4.77
C ARG A 69 18.70 10.86 5.94
N PRO A 70 19.42 10.63 7.07
CA PRO A 70 18.88 9.88 8.19
C PRO A 70 17.74 10.64 8.89
N LEU A 71 16.61 9.96 9.07
CA LEU A 71 15.46 10.46 9.80
C LEU A 71 15.45 9.86 11.20
N SER A 72 15.70 10.69 12.24
CA SER A 72 15.78 10.23 13.63
C SER A 72 14.40 9.92 14.20
N LYS A 73 14.34 8.98 15.16
CA LYS A 73 13.10 8.65 15.89
C LYS A 73 12.46 9.88 16.53
N LYS A 74 13.26 10.80 17.09
CA LYS A 74 12.77 12.05 17.70
C LYS A 74 12.03 12.92 16.69
N LYS A 75 12.52 13.01 15.45
CA LYS A 75 11.83 13.78 14.38
C LYS A 75 10.55 13.07 13.94
N ILE A 76 10.58 11.76 13.84
CA ILE A 76 9.36 10.98 13.50
C ILE A 76 8.27 11.24 14.54
N GLU A 77 8.56 11.10 15.83
CA GLU A 77 7.60 11.35 16.89
C GLU A 77 7.08 12.80 16.91
N ALA A 78 7.94 13.76 16.59
CA ALA A 78 7.54 15.18 16.55
C ALA A 78 6.68 15.52 15.32
N TRP A 79 6.76 14.77 14.24
CA TRP A 79 6.14 15.11 12.95
C TRP A 79 5.05 14.14 12.48
N LYS A 80 4.89 12.98 13.13
CA LYS A 80 3.97 11.93 12.69
C LYS A 80 2.50 12.35 12.58
N ASP A 81 2.10 13.38 13.34
CA ASP A 81 0.75 13.91 13.27
C ASP A 81 0.58 15.02 12.22
N GLY A 82 1.59 15.20 11.35
CA GLY A 82 1.59 16.24 10.31
C GLY A 82 1.74 17.67 10.85
N MET A 83 1.98 17.81 12.15
CA MET A 83 2.16 19.11 12.79
C MET A 83 3.63 19.57 12.68
N PHE A 84 3.90 20.37 11.66
CA PHE A 84 5.23 20.98 11.45
C PHE A 84 5.37 22.37 12.10
N GLU A 85 4.30 22.88 12.72
CA GLU A 85 4.29 24.16 13.40
C GLU A 85 5.26 24.19 14.59
N GLY A 86 6.08 25.23 14.66
CA GLY A 86 7.07 25.38 15.73
C GLY A 86 8.27 24.43 15.62
N THR A 87 8.37 23.65 14.55
CA THR A 87 9.51 22.76 14.29
C THR A 87 10.49 23.39 13.30
N MET A 88 11.71 22.82 13.20
CA MET A 88 12.70 23.21 12.18
C MET A 88 12.34 22.64 10.77
N ALA A 89 11.05 22.41 10.49
CA ALA A 89 10.60 21.94 9.18
C ALA A 89 10.68 23.10 8.17
N THR A 90 11.47 22.90 7.13
CA THR A 90 11.58 23.82 6.00
C THR A 90 10.41 23.60 5.04
N GLN A 91 10.18 24.57 4.13
CA GLN A 91 9.22 24.42 3.03
C GLN A 91 9.48 23.15 2.20
N GLU A 92 10.76 22.78 2.04
CA GLU A 92 11.16 21.56 1.34
C GLU A 92 10.64 20.29 2.05
N ILE A 93 10.77 20.22 3.37
CA ILE A 93 10.30 19.08 4.16
C ILE A 93 8.77 18.94 4.07
N ILE A 94 8.05 20.06 4.15
CA ILE A 94 6.58 20.08 4.01
C ILE A 94 6.17 19.61 2.62
N ARG A 95 6.83 20.12 1.56
CA ARG A 95 6.60 19.66 0.19
C ARG A 95 6.84 18.15 0.04
N ASN A 96 7.94 17.66 0.58
CA ASN A 96 8.28 16.24 0.52
C ASN A 96 7.27 15.37 1.28
N TYR A 97 6.75 15.87 2.39
CA TYR A 97 5.68 15.19 3.13
C TYR A 97 4.38 15.12 2.30
N GLU A 98 3.95 16.22 1.67
CA GLU A 98 2.76 16.22 0.81
C GLU A 98 2.93 15.31 -0.41
N ARG A 99 4.12 15.24 -1.02
CA ARG A 99 4.46 14.26 -2.05
C ARG A 99 4.24 12.84 -1.53
N ASN A 100 4.83 12.49 -0.38
CA ASN A 100 4.72 11.16 0.20
C ASN A 100 3.28 10.82 0.58
N LYS A 101 2.54 11.79 1.11
CA LYS A 101 1.13 11.66 1.42
C LYS A 101 0.31 11.31 0.18
N THR A 102 0.57 11.98 -0.93
CA THR A 102 -0.13 11.71 -2.20
C THR A 102 0.21 10.32 -2.76
N LEU A 103 1.47 9.86 -2.61
CA LEU A 103 1.93 8.61 -3.22
C LEU A 103 1.66 7.37 -2.34
N ILE A 104 1.65 7.53 -1.01
CA ILE A 104 1.61 6.42 -0.06
C ILE A 104 0.21 6.25 0.56
N ASN A 105 -0.51 7.35 0.84
CA ASN A 105 -1.80 7.27 1.50
C ASN A 105 -2.91 6.91 0.52
N LEU A 106 -3.50 5.74 0.68
CA LEU A 106 -4.58 5.23 -0.19
C LEU A 106 -5.84 6.13 -0.21
N ASP A 107 -6.03 6.97 0.82
CA ASP A 107 -7.14 7.95 0.83
C ASP A 107 -6.95 9.09 -0.19
N HIS A 108 -5.74 9.26 -0.73
CA HIS A 108 -5.43 10.28 -1.74
C HIS A 108 -5.53 9.78 -3.19
N CYS A 109 -6.16 8.62 -3.42
CA CYS A 109 -6.44 8.16 -4.78
C CYS A 109 -7.30 9.23 -5.51
N PRO A 110 -6.93 9.65 -6.73
CA PRO A 110 -7.71 10.60 -7.53
C PRO A 110 -9.16 10.14 -7.73
N SER A 111 -10.13 11.06 -7.62
CA SER A 111 -11.57 10.74 -7.71
C SER A 111 -11.95 10.06 -9.02
N GLU A 112 -11.42 10.51 -10.14
CA GLU A 112 -11.63 9.89 -11.46
C GLU A 112 -11.20 8.41 -11.45
N LEU A 113 -10.06 8.11 -10.84
CA LEU A 113 -9.57 6.74 -10.73
C LEU A 113 -10.44 5.89 -9.81
N GLN A 114 -10.92 6.47 -8.69
CA GLN A 114 -11.85 5.79 -7.79
C GLN A 114 -13.16 5.45 -8.50
N GLU A 115 -13.74 6.39 -9.25
CA GLU A 115 -14.96 6.19 -10.04
C GLU A 115 -14.77 5.09 -11.07
N ASN A 116 -13.68 5.11 -11.83
CA ASN A 116 -13.37 4.09 -12.83
C ASN A 116 -13.20 2.68 -12.19
N ILE A 117 -12.56 2.58 -11.03
CA ILE A 117 -12.42 1.32 -10.30
C ILE A 117 -13.79 0.79 -9.85
N LEU A 118 -14.62 1.65 -9.27
CA LEU A 118 -15.96 1.28 -8.81
C LEU A 118 -16.86 0.87 -9.98
N GLN A 119 -16.82 1.60 -11.08
CA GLN A 119 -17.57 1.26 -12.29
C GLN A 119 -17.12 -0.09 -12.84
N THR A 120 -15.82 -0.29 -13.03
CA THR A 120 -15.25 -1.56 -13.51
C THR A 120 -15.65 -2.73 -12.61
N TYR A 121 -15.61 -2.56 -11.30
CA TYR A 121 -16.03 -3.59 -10.34
C TYR A 121 -17.52 -3.92 -10.44
N THR A 122 -18.36 -2.88 -10.62
CA THR A 122 -19.82 -3.05 -10.72
C THR A 122 -20.24 -3.69 -12.04
N GLU A 123 -19.54 -3.36 -13.12
CA GLU A 123 -19.82 -3.85 -14.48
C GLU A 123 -19.10 -5.18 -14.78
N ALA A 124 -18.17 -5.60 -13.92
CA ALA A 124 -17.43 -6.84 -14.12
C ALA A 124 -18.40 -8.04 -14.21
N PRO A 125 -18.36 -8.82 -15.28
CA PRO A 125 -19.22 -9.99 -15.41
C PRO A 125 -18.86 -11.01 -14.31
N CYS A 126 -19.87 -11.60 -13.70
CA CYS A 126 -19.65 -12.76 -12.84
C CYS A 126 -18.96 -13.85 -13.64
N GLY A 127 -17.88 -14.40 -13.09
CA GLY A 127 -17.15 -15.50 -13.74
C GLY A 127 -18.07 -16.67 -14.05
N ASP A 128 -18.00 -17.18 -15.27
CA ASP A 128 -18.73 -18.36 -15.69
C ASP A 128 -17.86 -19.61 -15.43
N ARG A 129 -18.23 -20.36 -14.39
CA ARG A 129 -17.53 -21.59 -14.02
C ARG A 129 -17.52 -22.64 -15.13
N SER A 130 -18.50 -22.63 -16.04
CA SER A 130 -18.55 -23.60 -17.15
C SER A 130 -17.33 -23.51 -18.09
N LYS A 131 -16.62 -22.39 -18.08
CA LYS A 131 -15.45 -22.16 -18.93
C LYS A 131 -14.11 -22.46 -18.24
N ILE A 132 -14.10 -22.77 -16.94
CA ILE A 132 -12.88 -23.00 -16.18
C ILE A 132 -12.07 -24.17 -16.76
N LEU A 133 -12.73 -25.30 -17.01
CA LEU A 133 -12.07 -26.49 -17.57
C LEU A 133 -11.43 -26.19 -18.93
N THR A 134 -12.17 -25.57 -19.83
CA THR A 134 -11.66 -25.17 -21.15
C THR A 134 -10.45 -24.25 -21.02
N PHE A 135 -10.54 -23.26 -20.14
CA PHE A 135 -9.42 -22.34 -19.86
C PHE A 135 -8.18 -23.10 -19.36
N PHE A 136 -8.34 -24.06 -18.45
CA PHE A 136 -7.21 -24.83 -17.94
C PHE A 136 -6.57 -25.70 -19.02
N ILE A 137 -7.37 -26.30 -19.89
CA ILE A 137 -6.88 -27.12 -21.02
C ILE A 137 -6.12 -26.25 -22.02
N ASP A 138 -6.72 -25.14 -22.44
CA ASP A 138 -6.15 -24.23 -23.45
C ASP A 138 -4.81 -23.62 -22.97
N ASN A 139 -4.70 -23.36 -21.67
CA ASN A 139 -3.49 -22.82 -21.05
C ASN A 139 -2.55 -23.90 -20.49
N ARG A 140 -2.82 -25.19 -20.72
CA ARG A 140 -2.01 -26.32 -20.28
C ARG A 140 -1.75 -26.36 -18.77
N LEU A 141 -2.73 -25.93 -17.96
CA LEU A 141 -2.66 -25.90 -16.51
C LEU A 141 -3.04 -27.26 -15.91
N LYS A 142 -2.21 -28.27 -16.12
CA LYS A 142 -2.50 -29.66 -15.80
C LYS A 142 -2.89 -29.89 -14.35
N GLU A 143 -2.12 -29.34 -13.40
CA GLU A 143 -2.37 -29.51 -11.95
C GLU A 143 -3.70 -28.90 -11.54
N LEU A 144 -4.09 -27.75 -12.10
CA LEU A 144 -5.40 -27.12 -11.85
C LEU A 144 -6.53 -27.92 -12.50
N THR A 145 -6.27 -28.57 -13.65
CA THR A 145 -7.26 -29.44 -14.29
C THR A 145 -7.54 -30.67 -13.41
N GLU A 146 -6.53 -31.24 -12.75
CA GLU A 146 -6.68 -32.35 -11.81
C GLU A 146 -7.48 -31.96 -10.56
N SER A 147 -7.43 -30.69 -10.17
CA SER A 147 -8.16 -30.11 -9.01
C SER A 147 -9.44 -29.36 -9.40
N ILE A 148 -9.99 -29.62 -10.58
CA ILE A 148 -11.16 -28.87 -11.11
C ILE A 148 -12.37 -28.83 -10.18
N GLY A 149 -12.51 -29.87 -9.33
CA GLY A 149 -13.59 -29.96 -8.34
C GLY A 149 -13.50 -28.96 -7.20
N ASP A 150 -12.36 -28.28 -7.04
CA ASP A 150 -12.13 -27.28 -5.99
C ASP A 150 -12.62 -25.87 -6.42
N PHE A 151 -13.01 -25.73 -7.69
CA PHE A 151 -13.47 -24.50 -8.32
C PHE A 151 -14.96 -24.63 -8.68
#